data_52a2901712f95af9f1ef57f6d1f4c131
#
_entry.id   52a2901712f95af9f1ef57f6d1f4c131
#
_cell.length_a   1.000
_cell.length_b   1.000
_cell.length_c   1.000
_cell.angle_alpha   90.00
_cell.angle_beta   90.00
_cell.angle_gamma   90.00
#
_symmetry.space_group_name_H-M   'P 1'
#
loop_
_entity.id
_entity.type
_entity.pdbx_description
1 polymer ?
#
loop_
_entity_poly.entity_id
_entity_poly.type
_entity_poly.pdbx_seq_one_letter_code
_entity_poly.pdbx_strand_id
1 'polypeptide(L)'
;MNMRRFIFFLIVCEFFSLACIAANIKGHIVDEFGKNVEFASVYVDSIYAVSDKEGNFSLVVPDGMKQELVISHISYQTSKIPYDVYSKKTSLQLTLKEKTCDLSDITVVSGKKQESILGKGVRAPGDVAFHNVRNTKYETGPLFVVNKDYYVKTAKLRVQKCTFASCTIRLIIYEVKGTNFVPVQHRPLYVRLSEISDKKDLSVWIEEPLKLERNHKYYIGVAVMASSGNGEIHFPAYFKKGCVRNLCTDRKKNLPVTLGVSLYGISAKHLQ
;
A
#
# COMPACT_ATOMS: atom_id res chain seq x y z
N MET A 1 -36.32 -32.74 35.47
CA MET A 1 -34.98 -32.65 34.87
C MET A 1 -34.03 -32.29 36.00
N ASN A 2 -33.17 -33.25 36.43
CA ASN A 2 -32.44 -33.18 37.69
C ASN A 2 -31.40 -32.05 37.70
N MET A 3 -31.49 -31.15 38.64
CA MET A 3 -30.60 -30.00 38.90
C MET A 3 -29.10 -30.39 38.91
N ARG A 4 -28.75 -31.61 39.33
CA ARG A 4 -27.39 -32.16 39.25
C ARG A 4 -26.87 -32.34 37.80
N ARG A 5 -27.73 -32.64 36.83
CA ARG A 5 -27.36 -32.74 35.40
C ARG A 5 -27.15 -31.38 34.76
N PHE A 6 -27.87 -30.35 35.22
CA PHE A 6 -27.74 -28.98 34.74
C PHE A 6 -26.44 -28.34 35.20
N ILE A 7 -26.02 -28.60 36.44
CA ILE A 7 -24.75 -28.11 37.01
C ILE A 7 -23.55 -28.78 36.31
N PHE A 8 -23.66 -30.07 35.98
CA PHE A 8 -22.60 -30.78 35.26
C PHE A 8 -22.43 -30.27 33.81
N PHE A 9 -23.53 -29.86 33.17
CA PHE A 9 -23.50 -29.27 31.83
C PHE A 9 -22.93 -27.86 31.84
N LEU A 10 -23.16 -27.06 32.86
CA LEU A 10 -22.57 -25.74 33.06
C LEU A 10 -21.06 -25.81 33.31
N ILE A 11 -20.59 -26.77 34.11
CA ILE A 11 -19.15 -26.96 34.40
C ILE A 11 -18.39 -27.45 33.16
N VAL A 12 -19.00 -28.26 32.30
CA VAL A 12 -18.37 -28.72 31.04
C VAL A 12 -18.29 -27.61 29.97
N CYS A 13 -19.20 -26.62 30.00
CA CYS A 13 -19.16 -25.49 29.09
C CYS A 13 -18.07 -24.48 29.43
N GLU A 14 -17.61 -24.39 30.67
CA GLU A 14 -16.51 -23.46 31.03
C GLU A 14 -15.11 -23.97 30.67
N PHE A 15 -14.96 -25.26 30.38
CA PHE A 15 -13.67 -25.86 30.00
C PHE A 15 -13.36 -25.75 28.48
N PHE A 16 -14.28 -25.23 27.66
CA PHE A 16 -14.07 -25.02 26.24
C PHE A 16 -13.84 -23.54 25.86
N SER A 17 -13.26 -22.75 26.74
CA SER A 17 -12.54 -21.56 26.26
C SER A 17 -11.25 -22.08 25.63
N LEU A 18 -11.31 -22.43 24.34
CA LEU A 18 -10.12 -22.53 23.51
C LEU A 18 -9.46 -21.14 23.58
N ALA A 19 -8.46 -21.04 24.44
CA ALA A 19 -7.56 -19.90 24.40
C ALA A 19 -6.94 -19.90 23.00
N CYS A 20 -7.43 -19.04 22.10
CA CYS A 20 -6.82 -18.80 20.81
C CYS A 20 -5.44 -18.18 21.12
N ILE A 21 -4.44 -19.05 21.27
CA ILE A 21 -3.06 -18.62 21.52
C ILE A 21 -2.59 -18.03 20.20
N ALA A 22 -2.51 -16.71 20.14
CA ALA A 22 -1.95 -16.01 19.01
C ALA A 22 -0.49 -15.66 19.29
N ALA A 23 0.39 -16.00 18.38
CA ALA A 23 1.79 -15.60 18.46
C ALA A 23 1.94 -14.12 18.05
N ASN A 24 2.53 -13.30 18.90
CA ASN A 24 2.86 -11.93 18.60
C ASN A 24 4.32 -11.87 18.09
N ILE A 25 4.48 -11.73 16.78
CA ILE A 25 5.78 -11.60 16.12
C ILE A 25 6.13 -10.11 16.10
N LYS A 26 7.21 -9.77 16.79
CA LYS A 26 7.76 -8.40 16.81
C LYS A 26 9.10 -8.37 16.12
N GLY A 27 9.47 -7.20 15.59
CA GLY A 27 10.80 -7.04 15.01
C GLY A 27 11.10 -5.61 14.59
N HIS A 28 12.32 -5.44 14.13
CA HIS A 28 12.87 -4.19 13.66
C HIS A 28 13.53 -4.41 12.29
N ILE A 29 13.26 -3.52 11.35
CA ILE A 29 13.71 -3.63 9.96
C ILE A 29 14.63 -2.47 9.64
N VAL A 30 15.83 -2.78 9.18
CA VAL A 30 16.83 -1.83 8.69
C VAL A 30 17.26 -2.20 7.28
N ASP A 31 17.91 -1.28 6.59
CA ASP A 31 18.64 -1.56 5.36
C ASP A 31 20.09 -1.98 5.62
N GLU A 32 20.87 -2.23 4.55
CA GLU A 32 22.28 -2.63 4.62
C GLU A 32 23.19 -1.56 5.27
N PHE A 33 22.71 -0.32 5.35
CA PHE A 33 23.43 0.80 5.95
C PHE A 33 22.97 1.09 7.39
N GLY A 34 22.08 0.26 7.96
CA GLY A 34 21.53 0.43 9.30
C GLY A 34 20.41 1.47 9.39
N LYS A 35 19.91 1.99 8.26
CA LYS A 35 18.79 2.93 8.24
C LYS A 35 17.49 2.20 8.42
N ASN A 36 16.61 2.74 9.26
CA ASN A 36 15.26 2.19 9.48
C ASN A 36 14.43 2.17 8.21
N VAL A 37 13.76 1.04 7.95
CA VAL A 37 12.87 0.89 6.81
C VAL A 37 11.43 1.10 7.26
N GLU A 38 10.91 2.29 6.96
CA GLU A 38 9.52 2.69 7.22
C GLU A 38 8.58 2.09 6.15
N PHE A 39 7.39 1.68 6.57
CA PHE A 39 6.31 1.16 5.70
C PHE A 39 6.66 -0.12 4.93
N ALA A 40 7.58 -0.93 5.42
CA ALA A 40 7.72 -2.29 4.92
C ALA A 40 6.47 -3.10 5.26
N SER A 41 5.94 -3.79 4.27
CA SER A 41 4.83 -4.73 4.42
C SER A 41 5.34 -6.01 5.06
N VAL A 42 4.79 -6.40 6.19
CA VAL A 42 5.14 -7.62 6.93
C VAL A 42 3.89 -8.50 7.00
N TYR A 43 3.94 -9.72 6.52
CA TYR A 43 2.75 -10.57 6.51
C TYR A 43 3.06 -12.07 6.55
N VAL A 44 2.10 -12.80 7.13
CA VAL A 44 2.01 -14.27 7.08
C VAL A 44 0.65 -14.58 6.46
N ASP A 45 0.61 -15.16 5.26
CA ASP A 45 -0.61 -15.36 4.47
C ASP A 45 -1.43 -14.06 4.33
N SER A 46 -2.58 -13.98 4.99
CA SER A 46 -3.48 -12.80 4.95
C SER A 46 -3.37 -11.88 6.17
N ILE A 47 -2.55 -12.25 7.16
CA ILE A 47 -2.27 -11.45 8.34
C ILE A 47 -1.17 -10.45 8.00
N TYR A 48 -1.42 -9.17 8.25
CA TYR A 48 -0.63 -8.07 7.71
C TYR A 48 -0.34 -7.00 8.77
N ALA A 49 0.89 -6.53 8.77
CA ALA A 49 1.34 -5.35 9.49
C ALA A 49 2.26 -4.49 8.61
N VAL A 50 2.58 -3.30 9.07
CA VAL A 50 3.49 -2.37 8.41
C VAL A 50 4.49 -1.87 9.43
N SER A 51 5.75 -1.73 9.06
CA SER A 51 6.75 -1.13 9.93
C SER A 51 6.50 0.38 10.10
N ASP A 52 6.75 0.87 11.31
CA ASP A 52 6.67 2.29 11.64
C ASP A 52 7.91 3.07 11.13
N LYS A 53 7.99 4.36 11.47
CA LYS A 53 9.11 5.24 11.07
C LYS A 53 10.45 4.85 11.71
N GLU A 54 10.40 4.15 12.84
CA GLU A 54 11.56 3.57 13.51
C GLU A 54 11.91 2.16 12.98
N GLY A 55 11.16 1.64 11.98
CA GLY A 55 11.36 0.31 11.43
C GLY A 55 10.76 -0.83 12.25
N ASN A 56 10.05 -0.54 13.35
CA ASN A 56 9.45 -1.57 14.19
C ASN A 56 8.14 -2.07 13.62
N PHE A 57 7.86 -3.35 13.82
CA PHE A 57 6.56 -3.95 13.50
C PHE A 57 6.09 -4.91 14.59
N SER A 58 4.78 -5.14 14.62
CA SER A 58 4.13 -6.15 15.45
C SER A 58 3.03 -6.83 14.65
N LEU A 59 3.08 -8.15 14.56
CA LEU A 59 2.14 -8.97 13.78
C LEU A 59 1.57 -10.06 14.68
N VAL A 60 0.26 -10.05 14.89
CA VAL A 60 -0.45 -11.08 15.67
C VAL A 60 -0.92 -12.17 14.71
N VAL A 61 -0.28 -13.32 14.78
CA VAL A 61 -0.55 -14.48 13.92
C VAL A 61 -1.32 -15.53 14.73
N PRO A 62 -2.51 -16.00 14.27
CA PRO A 62 -3.23 -17.09 14.89
C PRO A 62 -2.38 -18.36 14.98
N ASP A 63 -2.56 -19.12 16.04
CA ASP A 63 -1.87 -20.40 16.21
C ASP A 63 -2.22 -21.37 15.08
N GLY A 64 -1.25 -22.22 14.70
CA GLY A 64 -1.38 -23.17 13.61
C GLY A 64 -1.01 -22.63 12.22
N MET A 65 -0.81 -21.32 12.04
CA MET A 65 -0.24 -20.77 10.81
C MET A 65 1.26 -21.03 10.74
N LYS A 66 1.69 -21.84 9.76
CA LYS A 66 3.10 -22.24 9.57
C LYS A 66 3.71 -21.74 8.25
N GLN A 67 3.05 -20.74 7.62
CA GLN A 67 3.54 -20.13 6.39
C GLN A 67 4.77 -19.25 6.65
N GLU A 68 5.49 -18.91 5.59
CA GLU A 68 6.62 -17.99 5.65
C GLU A 68 6.18 -16.59 6.11
N LEU A 69 7.01 -15.95 6.91
CA LEU A 69 6.93 -14.52 7.17
C LEU A 69 7.58 -13.77 6.00
N VAL A 70 6.80 -12.97 5.31
CA VAL A 70 7.26 -12.21 4.14
C VAL A 70 7.39 -10.74 4.50
N ILE A 71 8.54 -10.15 4.15
CA ILE A 71 8.81 -8.73 4.29
C ILE A 71 9.03 -8.15 2.88
N SER A 72 8.24 -7.17 2.52
CA SER A 72 8.26 -6.57 1.19
C SER A 72 8.22 -5.05 1.25
N HIS A 73 9.09 -4.41 0.48
CA HIS A 73 9.07 -2.98 0.25
C HIS A 73 9.49 -2.71 -1.20
N ILE A 74 8.97 -1.62 -1.80
CA ILE A 74 9.21 -1.32 -3.22
C ILE A 74 10.70 -1.13 -3.54
N SER A 75 11.43 -0.46 -2.65
CA SER A 75 12.86 -0.13 -2.82
C SER A 75 13.80 -1.27 -2.45
N TYR A 76 13.29 -2.34 -1.80
CA TYR A 76 14.12 -3.41 -1.27
C TYR A 76 13.72 -4.77 -1.84
N GLN A 77 14.67 -5.71 -1.86
CA GLN A 77 14.41 -7.11 -2.21
C GLN A 77 13.47 -7.72 -1.18
N THR A 78 12.51 -8.52 -1.65
CA THR A 78 11.59 -9.22 -0.76
C THR A 78 12.34 -10.28 0.04
N SER A 79 12.20 -10.25 1.36
CA SER A 79 12.74 -11.25 2.27
C SER A 79 11.64 -12.22 2.71
N LYS A 80 11.98 -13.52 2.79
CA LYS A 80 11.09 -14.58 3.24
C LYS A 80 11.79 -15.35 4.36
N ILE A 81 11.11 -15.54 5.47
CA ILE A 81 11.64 -16.20 6.65
C ILE A 81 10.76 -17.42 6.95
N PRO A 82 11.34 -18.64 6.95
CA PRO A 82 10.61 -19.86 7.28
C PRO A 82 10.03 -19.84 8.69
N TYR A 83 8.92 -20.54 8.88
CA TYR A 83 8.20 -20.63 10.15
C TYR A 83 9.10 -21.10 11.31
N ASP A 84 9.90 -22.13 11.10
CA ASP A 84 10.82 -22.72 12.09
C ASP A 84 11.90 -21.76 12.57
N VAL A 85 12.19 -20.70 11.78
CA VAL A 85 13.17 -19.65 12.12
C VAL A 85 12.51 -18.55 12.96
N TYR A 86 11.37 -18.00 12.49
CA TYR A 86 10.76 -16.85 13.17
C TYR A 86 9.95 -17.24 14.42
N SER A 87 9.39 -18.46 14.45
CA SER A 87 8.56 -18.92 15.58
C SER A 87 9.35 -19.13 16.88
N LYS A 88 10.66 -19.31 16.78
CA LYS A 88 11.56 -19.52 17.93
C LYS A 88 12.12 -18.24 18.53
N LYS A 89 11.81 -17.09 17.95
CA LYS A 89 12.38 -15.79 18.35
C LYS A 89 11.33 -14.90 18.99
N THR A 90 11.70 -14.24 20.07
CA THR A 90 10.85 -13.23 20.74
C THR A 90 10.83 -11.90 20.00
N SER A 91 11.91 -11.59 19.27
CA SER A 91 12.04 -10.43 18.41
C SER A 91 12.94 -10.73 17.24
N LEU A 92 12.62 -10.16 16.07
CA LEU A 92 13.36 -10.32 14.83
C LEU A 92 14.13 -9.04 14.51
N GLN A 93 15.42 -9.19 14.19
CA GLN A 93 16.23 -8.14 13.57
C GLN A 93 16.40 -8.49 12.09
N LEU A 94 15.92 -7.63 11.21
CA LEU A 94 15.82 -7.91 9.78
C LEU A 94 16.56 -6.85 8.99
N THR A 95 17.43 -7.28 8.08
CA THR A 95 18.12 -6.40 7.15
C THR A 95 17.62 -6.63 5.74
N LEU A 96 17.14 -5.58 5.08
CA LEU A 96 16.71 -5.63 3.69
C LEU A 96 17.81 -5.07 2.77
N LYS A 97 18.01 -5.76 1.64
CA LYS A 97 18.91 -5.32 0.58
C LYS A 97 18.18 -4.41 -0.40
N GLU A 98 18.82 -3.29 -0.76
CA GLU A 98 18.25 -2.43 -1.80
C GLU A 98 18.12 -3.18 -3.13
N LYS A 99 17.10 -2.81 -3.90
CA LYS A 99 17.01 -3.24 -5.30
C LYS A 99 17.96 -2.39 -6.11
N THR A 100 18.87 -3.04 -6.82
CA THR A 100 19.65 -2.37 -7.86
C THR A 100 18.71 -1.92 -8.97
N CYS A 101 18.88 -0.71 -9.43
CA CYS A 101 18.10 -0.13 -10.50
C CYS A 101 19.01 0.56 -11.49
N ASP A 102 18.89 0.14 -12.75
CA ASP A 102 19.49 0.88 -13.84
C ASP A 102 18.72 2.18 -14.03
N LEU A 103 19.28 3.26 -13.51
CA LEU A 103 18.81 4.62 -13.78
C LEU A 103 19.18 4.92 -15.23
N SER A 104 18.18 4.92 -16.11
CA SER A 104 18.37 5.48 -17.45
C SER A 104 18.74 6.96 -17.30
N ASP A 105 19.82 7.39 -17.93
CA ASP A 105 20.21 8.80 -17.97
C ASP A 105 19.09 9.63 -18.62
N ILE A 106 18.33 10.32 -17.79
CA ILE A 106 17.24 11.16 -18.25
C ILE A 106 17.63 12.62 -18.04
N THR A 107 17.94 13.30 -19.13
CA THR A 107 18.11 14.75 -19.11
C THR A 107 16.76 15.43 -18.93
N VAL A 108 16.51 15.97 -17.74
CA VAL A 108 15.29 16.74 -17.46
C VAL A 108 15.44 18.14 -18.00
N VAL A 109 14.73 18.46 -19.08
CA VAL A 109 14.66 19.83 -19.60
C VAL A 109 13.71 20.65 -18.73
N SER A 110 14.26 21.63 -18.02
CA SER A 110 13.52 22.61 -17.24
C SER A 110 12.74 23.56 -18.16
N GLY A 111 11.53 23.95 -17.74
CA GLY A 111 10.77 25.04 -18.41
C GLY A 111 9.67 24.62 -19.38
N LYS A 112 9.45 23.34 -19.66
CA LYS A 112 8.34 22.91 -20.55
C LYS A 112 7.02 22.82 -19.83
N LYS A 113 5.93 23.21 -20.51
CA LYS A 113 4.57 23.14 -20.00
C LYS A 113 4.16 21.67 -19.80
N GLN A 114 3.68 21.33 -18.62
CA GLN A 114 3.14 19.99 -18.33
C GLN A 114 1.80 19.80 -19.06
N GLU A 115 1.62 18.61 -19.65
CA GLU A 115 0.35 18.18 -20.22
C GLU A 115 -0.31 17.11 -19.35
N SER A 116 -1.63 16.94 -19.51
CA SER A 116 -2.37 15.91 -18.78
C SER A 116 -2.14 14.54 -19.40
N ILE A 117 -1.57 13.62 -18.63
CA ILE A 117 -1.37 12.22 -19.01
C ILE A 117 -2.60 11.39 -18.65
N LEU A 118 -3.14 11.63 -17.45
CA LEU A 118 -4.31 10.94 -16.90
C LEU A 118 -5.23 11.96 -16.24
N GLY A 119 -6.47 12.08 -16.74
CA GLY A 119 -7.52 12.86 -16.10
C GLY A 119 -8.35 12.00 -15.13
N LYS A 120 -9.07 12.64 -14.22
CA LYS A 120 -9.92 11.96 -13.21
C LYS A 120 -11.08 11.17 -13.84
N GLY A 121 -11.68 11.67 -14.91
CA GLY A 121 -12.90 11.12 -15.50
C GLY A 121 -14.17 11.82 -15.02
N VAL A 122 -15.33 11.22 -15.29
CA VAL A 122 -16.64 11.72 -14.86
C VAL A 122 -16.87 11.35 -13.39
N ARG A 123 -17.33 12.31 -12.58
CA ARG A 123 -17.61 12.09 -11.15
C ARG A 123 -18.74 11.05 -11.00
N ALA A 124 -18.47 10.00 -10.22
CA ALA A 124 -19.46 9.02 -9.82
C ALA A 124 -20.13 9.43 -8.50
N PRO A 125 -21.36 8.98 -8.20
CA PRO A 125 -21.94 9.12 -6.87
C PRO A 125 -21.08 8.38 -5.83
N GLY A 126 -20.97 8.95 -4.62
CA GLY A 126 -20.24 8.36 -3.51
C GLY A 126 -18.72 8.58 -3.56
N ASP A 127 -18.02 7.94 -2.66
CA ASP A 127 -16.58 8.08 -2.46
C ASP A 127 -15.91 6.71 -2.31
N VAL A 128 -14.61 6.66 -2.56
CA VAL A 128 -13.74 5.53 -2.18
C VAL A 128 -13.17 5.84 -0.79
N ALA A 129 -13.50 4.99 0.19
CA ALA A 129 -13.11 5.20 1.57
C ALA A 129 -12.10 4.15 2.06
N PHE A 130 -11.17 4.61 2.91
CA PHE A 130 -10.31 3.74 3.71
C PHE A 130 -10.65 3.97 5.17
N HIS A 131 -11.04 2.89 5.85
CA HIS A 131 -11.40 2.88 7.26
C HIS A 131 -10.32 2.21 8.08
N ASN A 132 -9.84 2.83 9.11
CA ASN A 132 -8.86 2.29 10.07
C ASN A 132 -7.55 1.74 9.45
N VAL A 133 -6.50 1.65 10.23
CA VAL A 133 -5.20 1.05 9.84
C VAL A 133 -5.34 -0.43 9.40
N ARG A 134 -6.43 -1.09 9.79
CA ARG A 134 -6.71 -2.48 9.38
C ARG A 134 -6.83 -2.69 7.86
N ASN A 135 -7.01 -1.62 7.10
CA ASN A 135 -7.13 -1.68 5.64
C ASN A 135 -5.82 -1.38 4.89
N THR A 136 -4.71 -1.24 5.58
CA THR A 136 -3.40 -0.98 4.96
C THR A 136 -2.95 -2.05 3.98
N LYS A 137 -3.55 -3.25 4.02
CA LYS A 137 -3.28 -4.34 3.07
C LYS A 137 -3.95 -4.18 1.69
N TYR A 138 -4.70 -3.11 1.48
CA TYR A 138 -5.35 -2.85 0.19
C TYR A 138 -4.86 -1.56 -0.42
N GLU A 139 -4.63 -1.61 -1.72
CA GLU A 139 -4.47 -0.41 -2.54
C GLU A 139 -5.55 -0.39 -3.62
N THR A 140 -5.96 0.80 -4.03
CA THR A 140 -6.91 0.97 -5.11
C THR A 140 -6.57 2.17 -5.98
N GLY A 141 -6.98 2.13 -7.24
CA GLY A 141 -6.79 3.26 -8.13
C GLY A 141 -7.07 2.94 -9.59
N PRO A 142 -6.84 3.91 -10.50
CA PRO A 142 -7.16 3.79 -11.91
C PRO A 142 -6.20 2.89 -12.68
N LEU A 143 -6.77 2.17 -13.66
CA LEU A 143 -6.07 1.53 -14.76
C LEU A 143 -6.15 2.43 -15.99
N PHE A 144 -5.04 2.62 -16.70
CA PHE A 144 -4.98 3.47 -17.90
C PHE A 144 -3.91 3.01 -18.87
N VAL A 145 -3.99 3.50 -20.09
CA VAL A 145 -2.99 3.31 -21.17
C VAL A 145 -2.54 4.70 -21.62
N VAL A 146 -1.27 4.85 -21.89
CA VAL A 146 -0.74 6.10 -22.45
C VAL A 146 -0.55 6.01 -23.95
N ASN A 147 -0.84 7.10 -24.66
CA ASN A 147 -0.78 7.18 -26.12
C ASN A 147 0.54 7.73 -26.69
N LYS A 148 1.42 8.19 -25.82
CA LYS A 148 2.77 8.69 -26.10
C LYS A 148 3.70 8.26 -24.97
N ASP A 149 5.00 8.41 -25.19
CA ASP A 149 5.98 8.33 -24.12
C ASP A 149 5.91 9.61 -23.27
N TYR A 150 5.84 9.44 -21.95
CA TYR A 150 5.77 10.57 -21.01
C TYR A 150 6.79 10.43 -19.90
N TYR A 151 7.28 11.59 -19.44
CA TYR A 151 7.95 11.72 -18.15
C TYR A 151 7.00 12.35 -17.15
N VAL A 152 6.56 11.57 -16.19
CA VAL A 152 5.62 12.02 -15.14
C VAL A 152 6.34 12.99 -14.21
N LYS A 153 5.67 14.09 -13.88
CA LYS A 153 6.19 15.13 -12.99
C LYS A 153 5.32 15.35 -11.76
N THR A 154 4.02 15.18 -11.91
CA THR A 154 3.08 15.49 -10.83
C THR A 154 1.92 14.51 -10.82
N ALA A 155 1.59 14.01 -9.64
CA ALA A 155 0.34 13.32 -9.37
C ALA A 155 -0.57 14.22 -8.53
N LYS A 156 -1.87 14.27 -8.85
CA LYS A 156 -2.86 15.03 -8.08
C LYS A 156 -4.02 14.12 -7.67
N LEU A 157 -4.43 14.25 -6.42
CA LEU A 157 -5.64 13.60 -5.90
C LEU A 157 -6.36 14.56 -4.95
N ARG A 158 -7.65 14.31 -4.72
CA ARG A 158 -8.47 15.13 -3.82
C ARG A 158 -8.90 14.30 -2.65
N VAL A 159 -8.70 14.79 -1.43
CA VAL A 159 -9.32 14.29 -0.21
C VAL A 159 -10.70 14.96 -0.10
N GLN A 160 -11.77 14.16 -0.02
CA GLN A 160 -13.14 14.64 0.14
C GLN A 160 -13.48 14.86 1.61
N LYS A 161 -13.06 13.91 2.46
CA LYS A 161 -13.26 13.92 3.90
C LYS A 161 -12.12 13.19 4.57
N CYS A 162 -11.68 13.63 5.75
CA CYS A 162 -10.75 12.88 6.57
C CYS A 162 -11.05 13.13 8.04
N THR A 163 -11.24 12.05 8.80
CA THR A 163 -11.49 12.11 10.26
C THR A 163 -10.30 11.60 11.08
N PHE A 164 -9.22 11.17 10.42
CA PHE A 164 -7.96 10.90 11.12
C PHE A 164 -7.28 12.21 11.55
N ALA A 165 -6.69 12.25 12.73
CA ALA A 165 -5.86 13.39 13.14
C ALA A 165 -4.59 13.49 12.28
N SER A 166 -4.04 12.35 11.87
CA SER A 166 -2.98 12.28 10.86
C SER A 166 -3.09 10.99 10.05
N CYS A 167 -2.67 11.01 8.79
CA CYS A 167 -2.50 9.78 8.02
C CYS A 167 -1.40 9.92 6.97
N THR A 168 -0.85 8.79 6.55
CA THR A 168 0.13 8.71 5.46
C THR A 168 -0.47 7.93 4.31
N ILE A 169 -0.54 8.58 3.15
CA ILE A 169 -0.99 7.98 1.89
C ILE A 169 0.25 7.61 1.08
N ARG A 170 0.23 6.43 0.48
CA ARG A 170 1.23 5.96 -0.48
C ARG A 170 0.65 5.95 -1.88
N LEU A 171 1.43 6.43 -2.86
CA LEU A 171 1.14 6.29 -4.28
C LEU A 171 2.27 5.50 -4.94
N ILE A 172 1.91 4.49 -5.72
CA ILE A 172 2.84 3.73 -6.56
C ILE A 172 2.24 3.58 -7.94
N ILE A 173 3.05 3.83 -8.97
CA ILE A 173 2.69 3.56 -10.37
C ILE A 173 3.32 2.24 -10.78
N TYR A 174 2.50 1.36 -11.34
CA TYR A 174 2.90 0.05 -11.82
C TYR A 174 2.64 -0.06 -13.32
N GLU A 175 3.55 -0.69 -14.03
CA GLU A 175 3.27 -1.23 -15.34
C GLU A 175 2.52 -2.57 -15.19
N VAL A 176 1.47 -2.77 -16.00
CA VAL A 176 0.65 -3.98 -15.98
C VAL A 176 1.13 -4.93 -17.06
N LYS A 177 1.89 -5.96 -16.68
CA LYS A 177 2.39 -7.04 -17.55
C LYS A 177 1.61 -8.32 -17.33
N GLY A 178 0.59 -8.55 -18.18
CA GLY A 178 -0.35 -9.65 -17.97
C GLY A 178 -1.11 -9.51 -16.64
N THR A 179 -0.89 -10.43 -15.72
CA THR A 179 -1.44 -10.38 -14.35
C THR A 179 -0.53 -9.67 -13.34
N ASN A 180 0.72 -9.37 -13.72
CA ASN A 180 1.71 -8.82 -12.81
C ASN A 180 1.69 -7.29 -12.82
N PHE A 181 1.80 -6.70 -11.64
CA PHE A 181 1.96 -5.26 -11.44
C PHE A 181 3.41 -4.98 -11.07
N VAL A 182 4.18 -4.47 -12.02
CA VAL A 182 5.62 -4.17 -11.87
C VAL A 182 5.78 -2.69 -11.57
N PRO A 183 6.31 -2.31 -10.39
CA PRO A 183 6.55 -0.90 -10.09
C PRO A 183 7.48 -0.27 -11.12
N VAL A 184 7.11 0.92 -11.61
CA VAL A 184 7.97 1.71 -12.52
C VAL A 184 8.78 2.78 -11.80
N GLN A 185 8.58 2.94 -10.50
CA GLN A 185 9.33 3.81 -9.61
C GLN A 185 10.11 3.00 -8.58
N HIS A 186 11.24 3.53 -8.10
CA HIS A 186 12.10 2.83 -7.12
C HIS A 186 11.69 3.13 -5.70
N ARG A 187 11.14 4.32 -5.47
CA ARG A 187 10.67 4.78 -4.17
C ARG A 187 9.19 5.09 -4.23
N PRO A 188 8.42 4.68 -3.24
CA PRO A 188 7.02 5.07 -3.17
C PRO A 188 6.90 6.58 -2.89
N LEU A 189 5.84 7.18 -3.39
CA LEU A 189 5.51 8.56 -3.06
C LEU A 189 4.65 8.55 -1.81
N TYR A 190 5.13 9.17 -0.74
CA TYR A 190 4.37 9.33 0.51
C TYR A 190 3.85 10.74 0.66
N VAL A 191 2.57 10.84 1.02
CA VAL A 191 1.93 12.10 1.41
C VAL A 191 1.53 11.98 2.86
N ARG A 192 2.22 12.70 3.74
CA ARG A 192 1.88 12.79 5.15
C ARG A 192 0.90 13.94 5.34
N LEU A 193 -0.22 13.63 5.93
CA LEU A 193 -1.30 14.56 6.19
C LEU A 193 -1.47 14.70 7.70
N SER A 194 -1.35 15.93 8.20
CA SER A 194 -1.67 16.35 9.56
C SER A 194 -2.68 17.48 9.47
N GLU A 195 -3.62 17.58 10.42
CA GLU A 195 -4.66 18.60 10.46
C GLU A 195 -5.41 18.75 9.13
N ILE A 196 -6.03 17.64 8.70
CA ILE A 196 -6.62 17.58 7.37
C ILE A 196 -7.97 18.29 7.39
N SER A 197 -8.07 19.37 6.62
CA SER A 197 -9.35 19.96 6.25
C SER A 197 -10.02 19.13 5.15
N ASP A 198 -11.34 19.02 5.21
CA ASP A 198 -12.16 18.42 4.14
C ASP A 198 -11.94 19.15 2.80
N LYS A 199 -12.16 18.41 1.70
CA LYS A 199 -12.08 18.92 0.32
C LYS A 199 -10.69 19.45 -0.08
N LYS A 200 -9.62 18.87 0.46
CA LYS A 200 -8.23 19.28 0.16
C LYS A 200 -7.72 18.65 -1.14
N ASP A 201 -7.21 19.48 -2.02
CA ASP A 201 -6.46 19.03 -3.20
C ASP A 201 -4.98 18.81 -2.84
N LEU A 202 -4.47 17.63 -3.17
CA LEU A 202 -3.09 17.22 -2.93
C LEU A 202 -2.33 17.19 -4.26
N SER A 203 -1.15 17.77 -4.27
CA SER A 203 -0.22 17.69 -5.40
C SER A 203 1.08 17.07 -4.92
N VAL A 204 1.49 15.99 -5.58
CA VAL A 204 2.70 15.23 -5.25
C VAL A 204 3.66 15.39 -6.41
N TRP A 205 4.80 16.00 -6.15
CA TRP A 205 5.87 16.13 -7.12
C TRP A 205 6.68 14.84 -7.17
N ILE A 206 7.07 14.45 -8.38
CA ILE A 206 7.89 13.28 -8.64
C ILE A 206 9.28 13.79 -9.00
N GLU A 207 10.19 13.68 -8.05
CA GLU A 207 11.56 14.18 -8.17
C GLU A 207 12.37 13.34 -9.16
N GLU A 208 12.29 12.02 -9.05
CA GLU A 208 12.95 11.11 -9.97
C GLU A 208 12.16 11.00 -11.28
N PRO A 209 12.82 11.14 -12.44
CA PRO A 209 12.15 11.01 -13.73
C PRO A 209 11.49 9.64 -13.88
N LEU A 210 10.18 9.63 -14.07
CA LEU A 210 9.38 8.43 -14.23
C LEU A 210 8.86 8.34 -15.66
N LYS A 211 9.44 7.46 -16.48
CA LYS A 211 9.01 7.25 -17.85
C LYS A 211 7.81 6.31 -17.93
N LEU A 212 6.79 6.70 -18.67
CA LEU A 212 5.70 5.86 -19.13
C LEU A 212 5.82 5.67 -20.64
N GLU A 213 5.80 4.43 -21.09
CA GLU A 213 5.99 4.09 -22.51
C GLU A 213 4.66 3.99 -23.26
N ARG A 214 4.64 4.46 -24.48
CA ARG A 214 3.48 4.47 -25.37
C ARG A 214 2.86 3.07 -25.49
N ASN A 215 1.52 3.01 -25.47
CA ASN A 215 0.71 1.80 -25.60
C ASN A 215 0.87 0.80 -24.46
N HIS A 216 1.64 1.12 -23.40
CA HIS A 216 1.70 0.29 -22.20
C HIS A 216 0.55 0.62 -21.27
N LYS A 217 0.12 -0.40 -20.52
CA LYS A 217 -0.94 -0.29 -19.53
C LYS A 217 -0.34 -0.08 -18.15
N TYR A 218 -0.92 0.85 -17.42
CA TYR A 218 -0.47 1.23 -16.07
C TYR A 218 -1.60 1.16 -15.06
N TYR A 219 -1.22 1.05 -13.80
CA TYR A 219 -2.07 1.11 -12.63
C TYR A 219 -1.45 2.07 -11.61
N ILE A 220 -2.25 2.94 -11.01
CA ILE A 220 -1.82 3.74 -9.86
C ILE A 220 -2.46 3.18 -8.62
N GLY A 221 -1.64 2.59 -7.73
CA GLY A 221 -2.10 2.13 -6.42
C GLY A 221 -2.02 3.24 -5.39
N VAL A 222 -3.14 3.53 -4.76
CA VAL A 222 -3.26 4.44 -3.61
C VAL A 222 -3.61 3.61 -2.40
N ALA A 223 -2.81 3.72 -1.34
CA ALA A 223 -3.01 3.01 -0.06
C ALA A 223 -2.83 3.97 1.12
N VAL A 224 -3.52 3.71 2.22
CA VAL A 224 -3.27 4.37 3.51
C VAL A 224 -2.33 3.48 4.31
N MET A 225 -1.13 3.95 4.61
CA MET A 225 -0.07 3.18 5.26
C MET A 225 -0.07 3.29 6.77
N ALA A 226 -0.43 4.47 7.28
CA ALA A 226 -0.57 4.76 8.70
C ALA A 226 -1.67 5.77 8.93
N SER A 227 -2.32 5.69 10.08
CA SER A 227 -3.28 6.69 10.54
C SER A 227 -3.29 6.76 12.06
N SER A 228 -3.60 7.93 12.61
CA SER A 228 -3.78 8.12 14.05
C SER A 228 -5.26 8.00 14.43
N GLY A 229 -5.53 7.17 15.42
CA GLY A 229 -6.88 6.96 15.96
C GLY A 229 -7.81 6.16 15.05
N ASN A 230 -9.06 6.06 15.46
CA ASN A 230 -10.14 5.49 14.66
C ASN A 230 -10.70 6.58 13.75
N GLY A 231 -10.86 6.27 12.47
CA GLY A 231 -11.39 7.24 11.51
C GLY A 231 -11.45 6.68 10.10
N GLU A 232 -11.61 7.58 9.17
CA GLU A 232 -11.72 7.27 7.74
C GLU A 232 -11.18 8.41 6.89
N ILE A 233 -10.72 8.08 5.69
CA ILE A 233 -10.40 9.05 4.66
C ILE A 233 -11.15 8.70 3.39
N HIS A 234 -11.78 9.68 2.77
CA HIS A 234 -12.60 9.56 1.58
C HIS A 234 -11.99 10.29 0.41
N PHE A 235 -11.99 9.65 -0.73
CA PHE A 235 -11.60 10.21 -2.02
C PHE A 235 -12.79 10.19 -2.97
N PRO A 236 -13.05 11.28 -3.72
CA PRO A 236 -14.14 11.29 -4.70
C PRO A 236 -14.02 10.13 -5.68
N ALA A 237 -15.10 9.41 -5.92
CA ALA A 237 -15.15 8.32 -6.89
C ALA A 237 -15.45 8.83 -8.31
N TYR A 238 -14.91 8.15 -9.32
CA TYR A 238 -15.08 8.50 -10.74
C TYR A 238 -15.35 7.26 -11.57
N PHE A 239 -16.22 7.39 -12.59
CA PHE A 239 -16.45 6.36 -13.60
C PHE A 239 -15.20 6.19 -14.45
N LYS A 240 -14.37 5.27 -14.05
CA LYS A 240 -13.12 4.90 -14.70
C LYS A 240 -12.73 3.49 -14.31
N LYS A 241 -12.21 2.70 -15.25
CA LYS A 241 -11.66 1.38 -14.95
C LYS A 241 -10.59 1.51 -13.88
N GLY A 242 -10.75 0.78 -12.80
CA GLY A 242 -9.83 0.73 -11.69
C GLY A 242 -9.59 -0.70 -11.21
N CYS A 243 -8.75 -0.83 -10.22
CA CYS A 243 -8.43 -2.09 -9.59
C CYS A 243 -8.31 -1.88 -8.08
N VAL A 244 -8.78 -2.87 -7.31
CA VAL A 244 -8.39 -3.08 -5.91
C VAL A 244 -7.44 -4.25 -5.87
N ARG A 245 -6.31 -4.09 -5.19
CA ARG A 245 -5.28 -5.11 -5.01
C ARG A 245 -5.04 -5.36 -3.53
N ASN A 246 -4.98 -6.63 -3.14
CA ASN A 246 -4.51 -7.04 -1.82
C ASN A 246 -2.99 -7.18 -1.86
N LEU A 247 -2.30 -6.45 -1.00
CA LEU A 247 -0.83 -6.37 -0.99
C LEU A 247 -0.14 -7.65 -0.44
N CYS A 248 -0.88 -8.49 0.31
CA CYS A 248 -0.36 -9.75 0.85
C CYS A 248 -0.49 -10.88 -0.17
N THR A 249 -1.69 -11.05 -0.72
CA THR A 249 -2.03 -12.19 -1.57
C THR A 249 -1.93 -11.88 -3.07
N ASP A 250 -1.64 -10.64 -3.42
CA ASP A 250 -1.65 -10.11 -4.80
C ASP A 250 -2.96 -10.31 -5.56
N ARG A 251 -4.05 -10.67 -4.85
CA ARG A 251 -5.38 -10.80 -5.45
C ARG A 251 -5.87 -9.45 -5.92
N LYS A 252 -6.39 -9.41 -7.14
CA LYS A 252 -6.84 -8.20 -7.84
C LYS A 252 -8.31 -8.33 -8.23
N LYS A 253 -9.05 -7.22 -8.07
CA LYS A 253 -10.43 -7.10 -8.53
C LYS A 253 -10.59 -5.83 -9.34
N ASN A 254 -10.96 -5.97 -10.62
CA ASN A 254 -11.28 -4.82 -11.45
C ASN A 254 -12.64 -4.21 -11.05
N LEU A 255 -12.70 -2.88 -11.10
CA LEU A 255 -13.86 -2.09 -10.74
C LEU A 255 -14.20 -1.11 -11.87
N PRO A 256 -15.49 -0.82 -12.13
CA PRO A 256 -15.90 0.20 -13.09
C PRO A 256 -15.76 1.62 -12.54
N VAL A 257 -15.53 1.75 -11.22
CA VAL A 257 -15.40 3.02 -10.50
C VAL A 257 -14.15 2.96 -9.65
N THR A 258 -13.42 4.07 -9.57
CA THR A 258 -12.20 4.20 -8.76
C THR A 258 -12.04 5.62 -8.22
N LEU A 259 -11.11 5.81 -7.29
CA LEU A 259 -10.73 7.15 -6.84
C LEU A 259 -10.04 7.93 -7.97
N GLY A 260 -10.19 9.26 -7.94
CA GLY A 260 -9.66 10.15 -8.97
C GLY A 260 -8.21 10.52 -8.70
N VAL A 261 -7.30 9.97 -9.51
CA VAL A 261 -5.92 10.46 -9.62
C VAL A 261 -5.72 11.06 -10.99
N SER A 262 -5.07 12.22 -11.05
CA SER A 262 -4.61 12.84 -12.28
C SER A 262 -3.09 12.82 -12.34
N LEU A 263 -2.53 12.54 -13.50
CA LEU A 263 -1.11 12.63 -13.77
C LEU A 263 -0.82 13.72 -14.78
N TYR A 264 0.27 14.44 -14.54
CA TYR A 264 0.80 15.47 -15.43
C TYR A 264 2.28 15.23 -15.67
N GLY A 265 2.74 15.56 -16.86
CA GLY A 265 4.13 15.37 -17.23
C GLY A 265 4.47 15.98 -18.57
N ILE A 266 5.61 15.59 -19.12
CA ILE A 266 6.16 16.11 -20.38
C ILE A 266 6.23 14.95 -21.37
N SER A 267 5.76 15.16 -22.61
CA SER A 267 5.90 14.17 -23.68
C SER A 267 7.36 14.05 -24.12
N ALA A 268 7.84 12.82 -24.34
CA ALA A 268 9.21 12.56 -24.80
C ALA A 268 9.55 13.18 -26.15
N LYS A 269 8.57 13.36 -27.06
CA LYS A 269 8.78 14.06 -28.35
C LYS A 269 9.26 15.52 -28.22
N HIS A 270 9.13 16.11 -27.06
CA HIS A 270 9.61 17.45 -26.76
C HIS A 270 11.00 17.50 -26.14
N LEU A 271 11.69 16.37 -26.02
CA LEU A 271 13.03 16.28 -25.43
C LEU A 271 14.16 16.17 -26.49
N GLN A 272 13.80 16.16 -27.78
CA GLN A 272 14.73 16.20 -28.91
C GLN A 272 15.04 17.63 -29.34
#